data_793c315e951440f3373c1328df51f020
#
_entry.id   793c315e951440f3373c1328df51f020
#
_cell.length_a   1.000
_cell.length_b   1.000
_cell.length_c   1.000
_cell.angle_alpha   90.00
_cell.angle_beta   90.00
_cell.angle_gamma   90.00
#
_symmetry.space_group_name_H-M   'P 1'
#
loop_
_entity.id
_entity.type
_entity.pdbx_description
1 polymer ?
#
loop_
_entity_poly.entity_id
_entity_poly.type
_entity_poly.pdbx_seq_one_letter_code
_entity_poly.pdbx_strand_id
1 'polypeptide(L)'
;MVRESMDFDVVVVGGGPSGLATACRLMQLAKEKNSELSVVVVEKGSEIGAHILSGNVFETSGLDELFPDWKTQDAPLKTPVSKDIIHYLSSEKKGFKVPNIFIPKTMHNKGNYIISLGKLCQWLASKAEALDVNIFPGFAASEILYDENGVVMGVATSDMGIGADGERKESFQAGYELRGKYTVFAEGCRGNLGEQIIEKFDLRKNSDPQHYGIGLKEIWEIDPKLHEAVSYT
;
A
#
# COMPACT_ATOMS: atom_id res chain seq x y z
N MET A 1 -30.93 6.62 7.62
CA MET A 1 -31.00 5.69 6.47
C MET A 1 -30.19 4.46 6.86
N VAL A 2 -30.67 3.27 6.58
CA VAL A 2 -29.93 2.05 6.80
C VAL A 2 -28.92 1.95 5.66
N ARG A 3 -27.62 1.73 5.96
CA ARG A 3 -26.57 1.45 4.96
C ARG A 3 -26.88 0.12 4.29
N GLU A 4 -26.62 0.03 3.01
CA GLU A 4 -26.62 -1.25 2.31
C GLU A 4 -25.40 -2.07 2.75
N SER A 5 -25.57 -3.39 2.85
CA SER A 5 -24.48 -4.30 3.27
C SER A 5 -24.11 -5.27 2.16
N MET A 6 -22.83 -5.57 2.07
CA MET A 6 -22.27 -6.60 1.20
C MET A 6 -21.40 -7.54 2.03
N ASP A 7 -21.54 -8.84 1.78
CA ASP A 7 -20.83 -9.88 2.52
C ASP A 7 -19.69 -10.48 1.68
N PHE A 8 -18.53 -10.60 2.31
CA PHE A 8 -17.31 -11.17 1.75
C PHE A 8 -16.67 -12.16 2.74
N ASP A 9 -15.78 -12.99 2.28
CA ASP A 9 -14.95 -13.79 3.19
C ASP A 9 -13.86 -12.91 3.82
N VAL A 10 -13.23 -12.04 3.00
CA VAL A 10 -12.16 -11.15 3.46
C VAL A 10 -12.38 -9.73 2.97
N VAL A 11 -12.36 -8.78 3.91
CA VAL A 11 -12.33 -7.33 3.63
C VAL A 11 -10.94 -6.81 3.89
N VAL A 12 -10.33 -6.19 2.89
CA VAL A 12 -8.99 -5.57 2.97
C VAL A 12 -9.14 -4.06 2.92
N VAL A 13 -8.69 -3.37 3.95
CA VAL A 13 -8.73 -1.90 4.04
C VAL A 13 -7.39 -1.33 3.64
N GLY A 14 -7.32 -0.69 2.48
CA GLY A 14 -6.15 -0.07 1.90
C GLY A 14 -5.65 -0.79 0.64
N GLY A 15 -5.69 -0.08 -0.51
CA GLY A 15 -5.20 -0.52 -1.83
C GLY A 15 -3.70 -0.25 -2.04
N GLY A 16 -2.91 -0.24 -0.98
CA GLY A 16 -1.46 -0.15 -1.03
C GLY A 16 -0.78 -1.49 -1.33
N PRO A 17 0.58 -1.53 -1.36
CA PRO A 17 1.34 -2.75 -1.66
C PRO A 17 0.95 -3.93 -0.76
N SER A 18 0.79 -3.67 0.54
CA SER A 18 0.44 -4.69 1.54
C SER A 18 -0.94 -5.29 1.30
N GLY A 19 -1.97 -4.44 1.11
CA GLY A 19 -3.34 -4.91 0.88
C GLY A 19 -3.49 -5.66 -0.43
N LEU A 20 -2.93 -5.13 -1.51
CA LEU A 20 -2.98 -5.77 -2.83
C LEU A 20 -2.21 -7.10 -2.86
N ALA A 21 -1.02 -7.15 -2.25
CA ALA A 21 -0.26 -8.40 -2.13
C ALA A 21 -1.02 -9.45 -1.32
N THR A 22 -1.66 -9.04 -0.22
CA THR A 22 -2.51 -9.92 0.59
C THR A 22 -3.67 -10.47 -0.23
N ALA A 23 -4.40 -9.60 -0.94
CA ALA A 23 -5.53 -10.01 -1.77
C ALA A 23 -5.10 -10.98 -2.89
N CYS A 24 -4.01 -10.67 -3.61
CA CYS A 24 -3.47 -11.56 -4.63
C CYS A 24 -3.11 -12.93 -4.05
N ARG A 25 -2.37 -12.96 -2.93
CA ARG A 25 -1.92 -14.22 -2.35
C ARG A 25 -3.07 -15.08 -1.82
N LEU A 26 -4.08 -14.47 -1.21
CA LEU A 26 -5.29 -15.15 -0.78
C LEU A 26 -5.98 -15.85 -1.95
N MET A 27 -6.18 -15.15 -3.06
CA MET A 27 -6.85 -15.72 -4.23
C MET A 27 -6.01 -16.79 -4.94
N GLN A 28 -4.68 -16.63 -4.97
CA GLN A 28 -3.78 -17.69 -5.46
C GLN A 28 -3.91 -18.95 -4.61
N LEU A 29 -3.89 -18.82 -3.28
CA LEU A 29 -4.05 -19.96 -2.35
C LEU A 29 -5.44 -20.59 -2.45
N ALA A 30 -6.49 -19.81 -2.64
CA ALA A 30 -7.84 -20.31 -2.86
C ALA A 30 -7.88 -21.19 -4.13
N LYS A 31 -7.28 -20.69 -5.22
CA LYS A 31 -7.19 -21.44 -6.48
C LYS A 31 -6.35 -22.71 -6.35
N GLU A 32 -5.19 -22.63 -5.66
CA GLU A 32 -4.34 -23.79 -5.40
C GLU A 32 -5.07 -24.89 -4.61
N LYS A 33 -5.96 -24.49 -3.69
CA LYS A 33 -6.74 -25.39 -2.83
C LYS A 33 -8.12 -25.76 -3.39
N ASN A 34 -8.47 -25.28 -4.59
CA ASN A 34 -9.80 -25.43 -5.18
C ASN A 34 -10.92 -25.00 -4.22
N SER A 35 -10.72 -23.90 -3.49
CA SER A 35 -11.70 -23.31 -2.59
C SER A 35 -12.23 -22.00 -3.16
N GLU A 36 -13.52 -21.75 -2.95
CA GLU A 36 -14.12 -20.44 -3.25
C GLU A 36 -13.77 -19.45 -2.14
N LEU A 37 -13.39 -18.25 -2.53
CA LEU A 37 -13.08 -17.16 -1.62
C LEU A 37 -13.51 -15.84 -2.26
N SER A 38 -14.25 -15.03 -1.53
CA SER A 38 -14.62 -13.67 -1.93
C SER A 38 -13.78 -12.65 -1.19
N VAL A 39 -13.03 -11.81 -1.93
CA VAL A 39 -12.14 -10.78 -1.37
C VAL A 39 -12.52 -9.43 -1.93
N VAL A 40 -12.63 -8.43 -1.05
CA VAL A 40 -12.80 -7.03 -1.43
C VAL A 40 -11.66 -6.19 -0.87
N VAL A 41 -11.16 -5.25 -1.68
CA VAL A 41 -10.20 -4.22 -1.28
C VAL A 41 -10.88 -2.87 -1.38
N VAL A 42 -10.90 -2.10 -0.29
CA VAL A 42 -11.38 -0.71 -0.29
C VAL A 42 -10.20 0.25 -0.22
N GLU A 43 -10.25 1.30 -1.03
CA GLU A 43 -9.21 2.33 -1.10
C GLU A 43 -9.84 3.72 -1.07
N LYS A 44 -9.32 4.60 -0.19
CA LYS A 44 -9.80 5.97 -0.05
C LYS A 44 -9.45 6.87 -1.23
N GLY A 45 -8.34 6.58 -1.93
CA GLY A 45 -7.94 7.30 -3.13
C GLY A 45 -8.92 7.07 -4.27
N SER A 46 -9.12 8.08 -5.11
CA SER A 46 -9.98 8.00 -6.29
C SER A 46 -9.57 6.91 -7.27
N GLU A 47 -8.32 6.50 -7.21
CA GLU A 47 -7.72 5.38 -7.94
C GLU A 47 -6.61 4.74 -7.12
N ILE A 48 -6.27 3.50 -7.45
CA ILE A 48 -5.15 2.81 -6.80
C ILE A 48 -3.84 3.55 -7.10
N GLY A 49 -3.06 3.81 -6.04
CA GLY A 49 -1.78 4.50 -6.14
C GLY A 49 -1.83 6.02 -6.02
N ALA A 50 -3.02 6.65 -6.04
CA ALA A 50 -3.17 8.11 -6.00
C ALA A 50 -2.52 8.76 -4.75
N HIS A 51 -2.56 8.11 -3.60
CA HIS A 51 -2.02 8.62 -2.35
C HIS A 51 -0.64 8.05 -1.99
N ILE A 52 -0.02 7.32 -2.92
CA ILE A 52 1.28 6.69 -2.67
C ILE A 52 2.40 7.62 -3.10
N LEU A 53 3.29 7.95 -2.15
CA LEU A 53 4.49 8.70 -2.46
C LEU A 53 5.42 7.83 -3.33
N SER A 54 5.68 8.31 -4.54
CA SER A 54 6.41 7.58 -5.57
C SER A 54 7.90 7.89 -5.56
N GLY A 55 8.69 7.07 -6.29
CA GLY A 55 10.13 7.20 -6.40
C GLY A 55 10.87 6.58 -5.21
N ASN A 56 11.05 5.27 -5.24
CA ASN A 56 11.80 4.52 -4.24
C ASN A 56 12.66 3.44 -4.90
N VAL A 57 13.62 2.95 -4.14
CA VAL A 57 14.35 1.73 -4.49
C VAL A 57 13.55 0.54 -3.97
N PHE A 58 13.30 -0.42 -4.84
CA PHE A 58 12.47 -1.59 -4.57
C PHE A 58 13.30 -2.87 -4.69
N GLU A 59 13.29 -3.65 -3.64
CA GLU A 59 13.87 -4.99 -3.60
C GLU A 59 12.80 -6.00 -4.04
N THR A 60 13.13 -6.90 -4.95
CA THR A 60 12.16 -7.73 -5.66
C THR A 60 11.77 -9.01 -4.94
N SER A 61 12.40 -9.39 -3.83
CA SER A 61 12.18 -10.69 -3.17
C SER A 61 10.71 -11.02 -2.92
N GLY A 62 9.96 -10.06 -2.37
CA GLY A 62 8.52 -10.24 -2.15
C GLY A 62 7.72 -10.37 -3.45
N LEU A 63 8.13 -9.67 -4.50
CA LEU A 63 7.49 -9.78 -5.81
C LEU A 63 7.87 -11.09 -6.52
N ASP A 64 9.12 -11.53 -6.39
CA ASP A 64 9.61 -12.80 -6.92
C ASP A 64 8.86 -14.00 -6.30
N GLU A 65 8.46 -13.87 -5.02
CA GLU A 65 7.64 -14.88 -4.35
C GLU A 65 6.16 -14.82 -4.80
N LEU A 66 5.59 -13.63 -4.87
CA LEU A 66 4.17 -13.43 -5.19
C LEU A 66 3.86 -13.70 -6.66
N PHE A 67 4.72 -13.24 -7.57
CA PHE A 67 4.61 -13.40 -9.02
C PHE A 67 5.99 -13.74 -9.63
N PRO A 68 6.43 -15.01 -9.57
CA PRO A 68 7.77 -15.41 -10.05
C PRO A 68 8.08 -15.03 -11.50
N ASP A 69 7.05 -14.88 -12.31
CA ASP A 69 7.10 -14.53 -13.72
C ASP A 69 6.83 -13.03 -14.03
N TRP A 70 6.86 -12.16 -13.02
CA TRP A 70 6.58 -10.72 -13.15
C TRP A 70 7.37 -10.04 -14.27
N LYS A 71 8.59 -10.51 -14.57
CA LYS A 71 9.46 -9.97 -15.62
C LYS A 71 8.86 -10.10 -17.02
N THR A 72 8.02 -11.10 -17.23
CA THR A 72 7.33 -11.37 -18.50
C THR A 72 5.90 -10.80 -18.53
N GLN A 73 5.41 -10.29 -17.40
CA GLN A 73 4.04 -9.79 -17.21
C GLN A 73 3.93 -8.26 -17.26
N ASP A 74 4.89 -7.60 -17.88
CA ASP A 74 4.96 -6.13 -18.02
C ASP A 74 4.88 -5.35 -16.70
N ALA A 75 5.47 -5.88 -15.64
CA ALA A 75 5.61 -5.17 -14.37
C ALA A 75 6.39 -3.85 -14.56
N PRO A 76 6.04 -2.77 -13.84
CA PRO A 76 6.62 -1.44 -14.05
C PRO A 76 8.03 -1.28 -13.43
N LEU A 77 8.83 -2.35 -13.44
CA LEU A 77 10.21 -2.38 -12.95
C LEU A 77 11.17 -2.30 -14.15
N LYS A 78 11.37 -1.08 -14.66
CA LYS A 78 12.15 -0.87 -15.91
C LYS A 78 13.57 -0.33 -15.65
N THR A 79 13.87 0.17 -14.44
CA THR A 79 15.14 0.86 -14.14
C THR A 79 15.90 0.11 -13.04
N PRO A 80 16.78 -0.85 -13.38
CA PRO A 80 17.61 -1.52 -12.40
C PRO A 80 18.66 -0.57 -11.82
N VAL A 81 18.95 -0.69 -10.53
CA VAL A 81 20.05 0.03 -9.88
C VAL A 81 21.36 -0.57 -10.35
N SER A 82 22.16 0.24 -11.05
CA SER A 82 23.47 -0.17 -11.56
C SER A 82 24.61 0.11 -10.57
N LYS A 83 24.43 1.12 -9.68
CA LYS A 83 25.49 1.65 -8.83
C LYS A 83 24.90 2.34 -7.60
N ASP A 84 25.55 2.13 -6.46
CA ASP A 84 25.28 2.87 -5.22
C ASP A 84 26.41 3.87 -4.97
N ILE A 85 26.03 5.08 -4.56
CA ILE A 85 26.98 6.11 -4.18
C ILE A 85 26.51 6.73 -2.87
N ILE A 86 27.38 6.69 -1.87
CA ILE A 86 27.14 7.37 -0.59
C ILE A 86 28.18 8.48 -0.44
N HIS A 87 27.71 9.69 -0.20
CA HIS A 87 28.53 10.85 0.05
C HIS A 87 28.40 11.29 1.51
N TYR A 88 29.52 11.43 2.19
CA TYR A 88 29.55 12.10 3.48
C TYR A 88 29.78 13.61 3.27
N LEU A 89 28.85 14.42 3.68
CA LEU A 89 28.92 15.88 3.56
C LEU A 89 29.56 16.45 4.82
N SER A 90 30.78 16.96 4.71
CA SER A 90 31.49 17.58 5.83
C SER A 90 31.14 19.07 6.00
N SER A 91 30.60 19.72 4.96
CA SER A 91 30.08 21.08 4.96
C SER A 91 29.13 21.29 3.77
N GLU A 92 28.50 22.46 3.68
CA GLU A 92 27.64 22.85 2.53
C GLU A 92 28.34 22.75 1.16
N LYS A 93 29.66 22.79 1.12
CA LYS A 93 30.44 22.80 -0.14
C LYS A 93 31.47 21.69 -0.24
N LYS A 94 31.59 20.83 0.78
CA LYS A 94 32.61 19.78 0.80
C LYS A 94 31.99 18.45 1.25
N GLY A 95 32.30 17.42 0.51
CA GLY A 95 31.97 16.06 0.85
C GLY A 95 32.96 15.08 0.21
N PHE A 96 32.94 13.85 0.62
CA PHE A 96 33.70 12.78 0.00
C PHE A 96 32.84 11.54 -0.16
N LYS A 97 33.15 10.78 -1.18
CA LYS A 97 32.50 9.49 -1.43
C LYS A 97 32.99 8.46 -0.42
N VAL A 98 32.06 7.81 0.26
CA VAL A 98 32.37 6.68 1.15
C VAL A 98 32.73 5.45 0.31
N PRO A 99 33.89 4.82 0.53
CA PRO A 99 34.23 3.57 -0.15
C PRO A 99 33.24 2.46 0.20
N ASN A 100 32.82 1.68 -0.81
CA ASN A 100 31.77 0.65 -0.65
C ASN A 100 32.08 -0.40 0.42
N ILE A 101 33.37 -0.64 0.72
CA ILE A 101 33.78 -1.58 1.76
C ILE A 101 33.32 -1.19 3.18
N PHE A 102 33.07 0.09 3.41
CA PHE A 102 32.58 0.61 4.69
C PHE A 102 31.05 0.71 4.76
N ILE A 103 30.36 0.41 3.65
CA ILE A 103 28.90 0.49 3.58
C ILE A 103 28.31 -0.85 4.05
N PRO A 104 27.39 -0.84 5.04
CA PRO A 104 26.70 -2.05 5.46
C PRO A 104 25.97 -2.73 4.30
N LYS A 105 25.94 -4.05 4.28
CA LYS A 105 25.24 -4.82 3.22
C LYS A 105 23.77 -4.44 3.04
N THR A 106 23.11 -4.06 4.12
CA THR A 106 21.71 -3.62 4.13
C THR A 106 21.46 -2.31 3.39
N MET A 107 22.51 -1.54 3.09
CA MET A 107 22.42 -0.30 2.31
C MET A 107 22.84 -0.49 0.83
N HIS A 108 23.13 -1.73 0.42
CA HIS A 108 23.48 -2.03 -0.97
C HIS A 108 22.20 -2.27 -1.78
N ASN A 109 22.03 -1.50 -2.86
CA ASN A 109 20.85 -1.56 -3.72
C ASN A 109 21.12 -2.17 -5.10
N LYS A 110 22.34 -2.63 -5.37
CA LYS A 110 22.67 -3.26 -6.65
C LYS A 110 21.79 -4.50 -6.87
N GLY A 111 21.06 -4.52 -7.97
CA GLY A 111 20.09 -5.57 -8.31
C GLY A 111 18.64 -5.22 -7.96
N ASN A 112 18.43 -4.19 -7.16
CA ASN A 112 17.10 -3.60 -6.91
C ASN A 112 16.68 -2.70 -8.08
N TYR A 113 15.47 -2.15 -8.01
CA TYR A 113 14.92 -1.30 -9.06
C TYR A 113 14.48 0.05 -8.51
N ILE A 114 14.71 1.11 -9.27
CA ILE A 114 14.09 2.42 -9.03
C ILE A 114 12.72 2.38 -9.67
N ILE A 115 11.68 2.59 -8.87
CA ILE A 115 10.30 2.45 -9.32
C ILE A 115 9.39 3.61 -8.90
N SER A 116 8.26 3.71 -9.57
CA SER A 116 7.08 4.38 -9.05
C SER A 116 6.22 3.35 -8.30
N LEU A 117 6.14 3.48 -6.98
CA LEU A 117 5.36 2.57 -6.15
C LEU A 117 3.86 2.65 -6.49
N GLY A 118 3.36 3.84 -6.86
CA GLY A 118 1.98 4.00 -7.33
C GLY A 118 1.70 3.16 -8.58
N LYS A 119 2.60 3.17 -9.57
CA LYS A 119 2.48 2.31 -10.77
C LYS A 119 2.56 0.82 -10.45
N LEU A 120 3.40 0.44 -9.48
CA LEU A 120 3.44 -0.96 -9.03
C LEU A 120 2.10 -1.36 -8.40
N CYS A 121 1.50 -0.49 -7.58
CA CYS A 121 0.18 -0.78 -7.01
C CYS A 121 -0.92 -0.88 -8.07
N GLN A 122 -0.91 -0.03 -9.10
CA GLN A 122 -1.84 -0.15 -10.23
C GLN A 122 -1.68 -1.48 -10.96
N TRP A 123 -0.43 -1.92 -11.18
CA TRP A 123 -0.16 -3.23 -11.77
C TRP A 123 -0.62 -4.38 -10.86
N LEU A 124 -0.34 -4.32 -9.55
CA LEU A 124 -0.83 -5.31 -8.58
C LEU A 124 -2.36 -5.36 -8.53
N ALA A 125 -3.03 -4.20 -8.61
CA ALA A 125 -4.48 -4.14 -8.68
C ALA A 125 -5.04 -4.87 -9.92
N SER A 126 -4.44 -4.64 -11.09
CA SER A 126 -4.83 -5.38 -12.30
C SER A 126 -4.63 -6.90 -12.17
N LYS A 127 -3.62 -7.34 -11.42
CA LYS A 127 -3.41 -8.76 -11.11
C LYS A 127 -4.43 -9.30 -10.13
N ALA A 128 -4.79 -8.50 -9.12
CA ALA A 128 -5.83 -8.87 -8.15
C ALA A 128 -7.20 -8.98 -8.83
N GLU A 129 -7.57 -8.04 -9.70
CA GLU A 129 -8.80 -8.11 -10.50
C GLU A 129 -8.83 -9.35 -11.41
N ALA A 130 -7.69 -9.68 -12.05
CA ALA A 130 -7.56 -10.91 -12.85
C ALA A 130 -7.66 -12.21 -12.03
N LEU A 131 -7.59 -12.10 -10.72
CA LEU A 131 -7.80 -13.18 -9.74
C LEU A 131 -9.20 -13.09 -9.08
N ASP A 132 -10.12 -12.29 -9.65
CA ASP A 132 -11.49 -12.09 -9.14
C ASP A 132 -11.58 -11.35 -7.80
N VAL A 133 -10.59 -10.51 -7.46
CA VAL A 133 -10.68 -9.60 -6.31
C VAL A 133 -11.55 -8.40 -6.70
N ASN A 134 -12.52 -8.05 -5.84
CA ASN A 134 -13.27 -6.80 -5.98
C ASN A 134 -12.44 -5.63 -5.45
N ILE A 135 -12.21 -4.60 -6.24
CA ILE A 135 -11.48 -3.40 -5.83
C ILE A 135 -12.39 -2.18 -5.92
N PHE A 136 -12.55 -1.48 -4.80
CA PHE A 136 -13.40 -0.29 -4.68
C PHE A 136 -12.55 0.94 -4.37
N PRO A 137 -12.02 1.63 -5.39
CA PRO A 137 -11.35 2.92 -5.22
C PRO A 137 -12.39 4.02 -4.98
N GLY A 138 -12.00 5.07 -4.24
CA GLY A 138 -12.88 6.17 -3.86
C GLY A 138 -13.75 5.88 -2.63
N PHE A 139 -13.67 4.69 -2.04
CA PHE A 139 -14.43 4.30 -0.86
C PHE A 139 -13.53 4.27 0.37
N ALA A 140 -13.60 5.32 1.18
CA ALA A 140 -12.85 5.39 2.42
C ALA A 140 -13.55 4.60 3.52
N ALA A 141 -12.90 3.59 4.08
CA ALA A 141 -13.38 2.96 5.31
C ALA A 141 -13.25 3.96 6.48
N SER A 142 -14.36 4.21 7.18
CA SER A 142 -14.45 5.23 8.23
C SER A 142 -14.87 4.69 9.59
N GLU A 143 -15.43 3.50 9.63
CA GLU A 143 -15.96 2.88 10.85
C GLU A 143 -15.65 1.38 10.85
N ILE A 144 -15.33 0.83 12.02
CA ILE A 144 -15.15 -0.61 12.20
C ILE A 144 -16.44 -1.20 12.72
N LEU A 145 -16.93 -2.22 12.06
CA LEU A 145 -18.13 -2.95 12.48
C LEU A 145 -17.75 -4.04 13.47
N TYR A 146 -18.49 -4.12 14.57
CA TYR A 146 -18.32 -5.12 15.61
C TYR A 146 -19.63 -5.89 15.82
N ASP A 147 -19.50 -7.15 16.20
CA ASP A 147 -20.63 -7.92 16.72
C ASP A 147 -20.93 -7.56 18.19
N GLU A 148 -21.95 -8.19 18.78
CA GLU A 148 -22.33 -8.02 20.18
C GLU A 148 -21.25 -8.45 21.20
N ASN A 149 -20.29 -9.26 20.76
CA ASN A 149 -19.16 -9.72 21.57
C ASN A 149 -17.90 -8.86 21.36
N GLY A 150 -17.98 -7.82 20.51
CA GLY A 150 -16.87 -6.94 20.18
C GLY A 150 -15.88 -7.52 19.17
N VAL A 151 -16.25 -8.57 18.45
CA VAL A 151 -15.46 -9.14 17.36
C VAL A 151 -15.63 -8.28 16.10
N VAL A 152 -14.54 -8.05 15.39
CA VAL A 152 -14.56 -7.28 14.14
C VAL A 152 -15.32 -8.07 13.06
N MET A 153 -16.33 -7.45 12.47
CA MET A 153 -17.15 -8.03 11.41
C MET A 153 -16.94 -7.39 10.04
N GLY A 154 -16.09 -6.39 9.94
CA GLY A 154 -15.90 -5.65 8.71
C GLY A 154 -15.72 -4.15 8.96
N VAL A 155 -16.00 -3.36 7.93
CA VAL A 155 -15.93 -1.90 7.99
C VAL A 155 -17.12 -1.26 7.29
N ALA A 156 -17.47 -0.02 7.69
CA ALA A 156 -18.36 0.82 6.92
C ALA A 156 -17.58 1.92 6.20
N THR A 157 -17.98 2.22 4.98
CA THR A 157 -17.41 3.31 4.20
C THR A 157 -18.06 4.65 4.59
N SER A 158 -17.35 5.74 4.34
CA SER A 158 -17.86 7.08 4.58
C SER A 158 -19.07 7.39 3.72
N ASP A 159 -20.02 8.15 4.28
CA ASP A 159 -21.07 8.78 3.50
C ASP A 159 -20.45 9.80 2.51
N MET A 160 -21.00 9.89 1.31
CA MET A 160 -20.59 10.86 0.28
C MET A 160 -21.60 11.99 0.14
N GLY A 161 -21.18 13.12 -0.43
CA GLY A 161 -22.08 14.25 -0.65
C GLY A 161 -22.46 14.99 0.64
N ILE A 162 -21.60 15.03 1.64
CA ILE A 162 -21.73 15.88 2.83
C ILE A 162 -20.95 17.18 2.60
N GLY A 163 -21.57 18.33 2.88
CA GLY A 163 -20.94 19.64 2.83
C GLY A 163 -19.94 19.87 3.96
N ALA A 164 -19.11 20.91 3.85
CA ALA A 164 -18.20 21.32 4.92
C ALA A 164 -18.94 21.79 6.20
N ASP A 165 -20.20 22.16 6.07
CA ASP A 165 -21.15 22.52 7.13
C ASP A 165 -21.80 21.28 7.79
N GLY A 166 -21.54 20.08 7.29
CA GLY A 166 -22.13 18.83 7.74
C GLY A 166 -23.50 18.51 7.13
N GLU A 167 -24.03 19.39 6.28
CA GLU A 167 -25.34 19.20 5.66
C GLU A 167 -25.25 18.28 4.42
N ARG A 168 -26.31 17.54 4.16
CA ARG A 168 -26.41 16.63 3.01
C ARG A 168 -26.69 17.43 1.75
N LYS A 169 -25.87 17.24 0.73
CA LYS A 169 -26.07 17.78 -0.62
C LYS A 169 -27.07 16.93 -1.41
N GLU A 170 -27.53 17.41 -2.55
CA GLU A 170 -28.36 16.63 -3.47
C GLU A 170 -27.66 15.33 -3.94
N SER A 171 -26.31 15.34 -3.98
CA SER A 171 -25.48 14.19 -4.32
C SER A 171 -25.18 13.26 -3.14
N PHE A 172 -25.92 13.36 -2.04
CA PHE A 172 -25.73 12.51 -0.87
C PHE A 172 -25.95 11.04 -1.20
N GLN A 173 -24.99 10.21 -0.81
CA GLN A 173 -25.08 8.76 -0.83
C GLN A 173 -24.59 8.22 0.51
N ALA A 174 -25.39 7.38 1.14
CA ALA A 174 -24.95 6.68 2.34
C ALA A 174 -23.80 5.72 2.00
N GLY A 175 -22.86 5.57 2.93
CA GLY A 175 -21.80 4.57 2.81
C GLY A 175 -22.35 3.14 2.85
N TYR A 176 -21.50 2.19 2.53
CA TYR A 176 -21.80 0.76 2.53
C TYR A 176 -21.19 0.08 3.76
N GLU A 177 -21.85 -0.95 4.27
CA GLU A 177 -21.25 -1.89 5.20
C GLU A 177 -20.63 -3.05 4.42
N LEU A 178 -19.33 -3.22 4.55
CA LEU A 178 -18.59 -4.36 3.98
C LEU A 178 -18.30 -5.32 5.12
N ARG A 179 -19.05 -6.40 5.16
CA ARG A 179 -18.94 -7.43 6.19
C ARG A 179 -18.02 -8.55 5.72
N GLY A 180 -17.16 -9.05 6.62
CA GLY A 180 -16.22 -10.10 6.30
C GLY A 180 -15.99 -11.04 7.47
N LYS A 181 -15.72 -12.29 7.19
CA LYS A 181 -15.24 -13.26 8.19
C LYS A 181 -13.89 -12.83 8.75
N TYR A 182 -13.08 -12.17 7.92
CA TYR A 182 -11.78 -11.58 8.29
C TYR A 182 -11.69 -10.16 7.74
N THR A 183 -11.08 -9.27 8.52
CA THR A 183 -10.77 -7.90 8.11
C THR A 183 -9.28 -7.65 8.22
N VAL A 184 -8.65 -7.23 7.14
CA VAL A 184 -7.23 -6.93 7.06
C VAL A 184 -7.04 -5.42 7.00
N PHE A 185 -6.41 -4.83 8.00
CA PHE A 185 -6.10 -3.40 8.04
C PHE A 185 -4.71 -3.17 7.42
N ALA A 186 -4.68 -2.71 6.17
CA ALA A 186 -3.49 -2.45 5.37
C ALA A 186 -3.33 -0.96 5.03
N GLU A 187 -3.71 -0.09 5.96
CA GLU A 187 -3.82 1.37 5.79
C GLU A 187 -2.47 2.11 5.88
N GLY A 188 -1.36 1.39 6.04
CA GLY A 188 -0.04 1.96 6.21
C GLY A 188 0.29 2.34 7.66
N CYS A 189 1.37 3.11 7.84
CA CYS A 189 1.94 3.39 9.16
C CYS A 189 1.07 4.28 10.06
N ARG A 190 0.09 4.98 9.50
CA ARG A 190 -0.87 5.85 10.21
C ARG A 190 -2.29 5.62 9.69
N GLY A 191 -2.72 4.37 9.71
CA GLY A 191 -4.08 3.99 9.37
C GLY A 191 -5.08 4.50 10.40
N ASN A 192 -6.14 5.17 9.97
CA ASN A 192 -7.15 5.72 10.87
C ASN A 192 -7.86 4.62 11.67
N LEU A 193 -8.30 3.57 11.01
CA LEU A 193 -8.96 2.43 11.67
C LEU A 193 -7.93 1.53 12.37
N GLY A 194 -6.73 1.42 11.81
CA GLY A 194 -5.63 0.68 12.40
C GLY A 194 -5.24 1.21 13.78
N GLU A 195 -5.24 2.53 14.00
CA GLU A 195 -5.00 3.12 15.32
C GLU A 195 -6.11 2.76 16.31
N GLN A 196 -7.37 2.76 15.91
CA GLN A 196 -8.51 2.36 16.74
C GLN A 196 -8.42 0.88 17.16
N ILE A 197 -8.04 -0.02 16.24
CA ILE A 197 -7.84 -1.45 16.54
C ILE A 197 -6.68 -1.64 17.52
N ILE A 198 -5.57 -0.96 17.29
CA ILE A 198 -4.39 -1.02 18.15
C ILE A 198 -4.74 -0.59 19.58
N GLU A 199 -5.50 0.49 19.75
CA GLU A 199 -5.95 0.99 21.03
C GLU A 199 -6.95 0.03 21.69
N LYS A 200 -8.00 -0.37 20.97
CA LYS A 200 -9.07 -1.21 21.50
C LYS A 200 -8.59 -2.57 22.00
N PHE A 201 -7.65 -3.18 21.30
CA PHE A 201 -7.14 -4.52 21.62
C PHE A 201 -5.76 -4.49 22.29
N ASP A 202 -5.26 -3.29 22.67
CA ASP A 202 -3.96 -3.10 23.34
C ASP A 202 -2.79 -3.79 22.58
N LEU A 203 -2.79 -3.67 21.25
CA LEU A 203 -1.84 -4.40 20.40
C LEU A 203 -0.39 -3.91 20.52
N ARG A 204 -0.16 -2.74 21.15
CA ARG A 204 1.18 -2.18 21.40
C ARG A 204 1.72 -2.47 22.79
N LYS A 205 1.03 -3.23 23.62
CA LYS A 205 1.38 -3.47 25.03
C LYS A 205 2.83 -3.89 25.27
N ASN A 206 3.42 -4.65 24.35
CA ASN A 206 4.77 -5.18 24.46
C ASN A 206 5.68 -4.71 23.32
N SER A 207 5.37 -3.57 22.70
CA SER A 207 6.12 -3.03 21.58
C SER A 207 6.83 -1.74 21.98
N ASP A 208 8.01 -1.50 21.43
CA ASP A 208 8.67 -0.21 21.53
C ASP A 208 7.84 0.90 20.81
N PRO A 209 7.99 2.17 21.24
CA PRO A 209 7.36 3.29 20.56
C PRO A 209 7.74 3.32 19.08
N GLN A 210 6.73 3.51 18.23
CA GLN A 210 6.96 3.62 16.80
C GLN A 210 7.64 4.95 16.46
N HIS A 211 8.74 4.89 15.72
CA HIS A 211 9.44 6.06 15.20
C HIS A 211 9.00 6.33 13.75
N TYR A 212 8.69 7.60 13.47
CA TYR A 212 8.27 8.03 12.13
C TYR A 212 9.34 8.93 11.52
N GLY A 213 9.81 8.57 10.32
CA GLY A 213 10.63 9.45 9.50
C GLY A 213 9.75 10.38 8.65
N ILE A 214 10.19 11.60 8.47
CA ILE A 214 9.57 12.55 7.52
C ILE A 214 10.47 12.60 6.29
N GLY A 215 9.90 12.24 5.13
CA GLY A 215 10.57 12.33 3.84
C GLY A 215 9.97 13.42 2.96
N LEU A 216 10.83 14.17 2.28
CA LEU A 216 10.44 15.07 1.21
C LEU A 216 10.95 14.50 -0.10
N LYS A 217 10.10 14.48 -1.11
CA LYS A 217 10.46 13.99 -2.45
C LYS A 217 10.09 15.01 -3.50
N GLU A 218 11.00 15.19 -4.45
CA GLU A 218 10.80 16.02 -5.63
C GLU A 218 11.08 15.20 -6.88
N ILE A 219 10.35 15.50 -7.96
CA ILE A 219 10.60 14.93 -9.28
C ILE A 219 11.17 16.05 -10.15
N TRP A 220 12.35 15.80 -10.67
CA TRP A 220 13.06 16.74 -11.54
C TRP A 220 13.11 16.18 -12.96
N GLU A 221 12.71 16.97 -13.94
CA GLU A 221 12.93 16.66 -15.33
C GLU A 221 14.34 17.12 -15.73
N ILE A 222 15.15 16.20 -16.24
CA ILE A 222 16.52 16.45 -16.67
C ILE A 222 16.70 16.05 -18.14
N ASP A 223 17.73 16.58 -18.80
CA ASP A 223 18.11 16.12 -20.14
C ASP A 223 18.38 14.60 -20.10
N PRO A 224 17.70 13.79 -20.95
CA PRO A 224 17.90 12.36 -21.01
C PRO A 224 19.35 11.90 -21.19
N LYS A 225 20.21 12.75 -21.81
CA LYS A 225 21.64 12.50 -21.98
C LYS A 225 22.44 12.55 -20.68
N LEU A 226 21.90 13.23 -19.65
CA LEU A 226 22.52 13.37 -18.33
C LEU A 226 22.00 12.33 -17.33
N HIS A 227 21.00 11.54 -17.72
CA HIS A 227 20.41 10.54 -16.84
C HIS A 227 21.35 9.33 -16.67
N GLU A 228 21.68 9.03 -15.41
CA GLU A 228 22.30 7.77 -15.01
C GLU A 228 21.36 7.03 -14.05
N ALA A 229 21.16 5.72 -14.27
CA ALA A 229 20.38 4.87 -13.38
C ALA A 229 21.19 4.53 -12.12
N VAL A 230 21.23 5.45 -11.16
CA VAL A 230 21.97 5.31 -9.90
C VAL A 230 21.05 5.59 -8.70
N SER A 231 21.38 4.98 -7.56
CA SER A 231 20.82 5.33 -6.26
C SER A 231 21.81 6.21 -5.52
N TYR A 232 21.35 7.34 -4.97
CA TYR A 232 22.11 8.21 -4.08
C TYR A 232 21.49 8.15 -2.68
N THR A 233 22.33 7.98 -1.68
CA THR A 233 21.95 7.94 -0.26
C THR A 233 22.81 8.90 0.54
#